data_43ee94a3d9d233378354d970a072f2b0
#
_entry.id   43ee94a3d9d233378354d970a072f2b0
#
_cell.length_a   1.000
_cell.length_b   1.000
_cell.length_c   1.000
_cell.angle_alpha   90.00
_cell.angle_beta   90.00
_cell.angle_gamma   90.00
#
_symmetry.space_group_name_H-M   'P 1'
#
loop_
_entity.id
_entity.type
_entity.pdbx_description
1 polymer ?
#
loop_
_entity_poly.entity_id
_entity_poly.type
_entity_poly.pdbx_seq_one_letter_code
_entity_poly.pdbx_strand_id
1 'polypeptide(L)'
;MRQQNPAWGGRKLRRRLLDLGQKAVPSASTITEILRRRGLLIRPLNIPLGPWQRFEHLAPNDLWQMDFKAPLQTLRCGLCHPLTILDDHSRFSLQLEPCHNQRLPTVKEALQSSFERYGLPRAILCDNGVPWRGADSACAFSSLGVWLLRVGVELWHGRPYHPQTQGKEERFHRTLQAEVLDRCTAWLDHEHCRSHFEAFRTRYNLHRPHEALNLAVPASRYQPSSRPWPETLSLPQYLQGDEVRLVRQKGEIKFRGKLYYVGQAFAGLEVALRPTDRDGYFELFFAWKKIGALDLNDPSIAQQYRPPLCSLLNPD
;
A
#
# COMPACT_ATOMS: atom_id res chain seq x y z
N MET A 1 -14.88 0.83 28.48
CA MET A 1 -14.37 1.49 27.24
C MET A 1 -12.85 1.74 27.29
N ARG A 2 -12.30 2.51 28.27
CA ARG A 2 -10.85 2.76 28.33
C ARG A 2 -10.01 1.49 28.48
N GLN A 3 -10.40 0.55 29.33
CA GLN A 3 -9.71 -0.74 29.52
C GLN A 3 -9.71 -1.59 28.24
N GLN A 4 -10.78 -1.50 27.44
CA GLN A 4 -10.88 -2.18 26.14
C GLN A 4 -10.07 -1.48 25.05
N ASN A 5 -9.83 -0.16 25.19
CA ASN A 5 -9.14 0.68 24.20
C ASN A 5 -8.08 1.55 24.89
N PRO A 6 -6.96 0.96 25.35
CA PRO A 6 -5.99 1.65 26.20
C PRO A 6 -5.23 2.78 25.48
N ALA A 7 -5.22 2.79 24.14
CA ALA A 7 -4.60 3.87 23.35
C ALA A 7 -5.55 5.07 23.09
N TRP A 8 -6.81 5.03 23.59
CA TRP A 8 -7.77 6.11 23.32
C TRP A 8 -7.69 7.19 24.40
N GLY A 9 -7.34 8.40 24.02
CA GLY A 9 -7.37 9.60 24.88
C GLY A 9 -8.78 10.17 25.03
N GLY A 10 -8.90 11.22 25.86
CA GLY A 10 -10.17 11.86 26.20
C GLY A 10 -11.03 12.27 25.01
N ARG A 11 -10.42 12.77 23.91
CA ARG A 11 -11.16 13.15 22.68
C ARG A 11 -11.87 11.97 22.05
N LYS A 12 -11.17 10.84 21.86
CA LYS A 12 -11.73 9.63 21.22
C LYS A 12 -12.79 8.99 22.10
N LEU A 13 -12.53 8.90 23.40
CA LEU A 13 -13.50 8.37 24.35
C LEU A 13 -14.78 9.20 24.37
N ARG A 14 -14.63 10.54 24.43
CA ARG A 14 -15.79 11.44 24.37
C ARG A 14 -16.59 11.25 23.09
N ARG A 15 -15.93 11.26 21.93
CA ARG A 15 -16.59 11.06 20.64
C ARG A 15 -17.36 9.73 20.63
N ARG A 16 -16.73 8.64 21.03
CA ARG A 16 -17.39 7.32 21.03
C ARG A 16 -18.56 7.24 22.00
N LEU A 17 -18.49 7.90 23.16
CA LEU A 17 -19.62 7.98 24.08
C LEU A 17 -20.83 8.70 23.45
N LEU A 18 -20.56 9.79 22.73
CA LEU A 18 -21.61 10.50 21.98
C LEU A 18 -22.19 9.63 20.85
N ASP A 19 -21.35 8.92 20.11
CA ASP A 19 -21.78 8.00 19.04
C ASP A 19 -22.65 6.83 19.58
N LEU A 20 -22.46 6.48 20.85
CA LEU A 20 -23.28 5.49 21.57
C LEU A 20 -24.58 6.10 22.17
N GLY A 21 -24.88 7.35 21.86
CA GLY A 21 -26.13 8.01 22.31
C GLY A 21 -26.11 8.51 23.76
N GLN A 22 -24.92 8.57 24.42
CA GLN A 22 -24.82 9.11 25.77
C GLN A 22 -25.09 10.62 25.77
N LYS A 23 -26.09 11.09 26.54
CA LYS A 23 -26.51 12.50 26.55
C LYS A 23 -25.62 13.39 27.42
N ALA A 24 -25.14 12.90 28.55
CA ALA A 24 -24.34 13.67 29.52
C ALA A 24 -22.88 13.26 29.48
N VAL A 25 -22.16 13.57 28.38
CA VAL A 25 -20.75 13.20 28.22
C VAL A 25 -19.86 14.37 28.65
N PRO A 26 -18.96 14.18 29.65
CA PRO A 26 -18.02 15.20 30.09
C PRO A 26 -17.14 15.72 28.95
N SER A 27 -16.52 16.88 29.15
CA SER A 27 -15.55 17.41 28.18
C SER A 27 -14.35 16.48 28.00
N ALA A 28 -13.67 16.58 26.88
CA ALA A 28 -12.47 15.75 26.63
C ALA A 28 -11.36 16.01 27.64
N SER A 29 -11.23 17.23 28.16
CA SER A 29 -10.31 17.60 29.25
C SER A 29 -10.69 16.94 30.57
N THR A 30 -11.98 16.96 30.92
CA THR A 30 -12.50 16.31 32.12
C THR A 30 -12.25 14.77 32.07
N ILE A 31 -12.53 14.15 30.93
CA ILE A 31 -12.25 12.71 30.74
C ILE A 31 -10.74 12.44 30.87
N THR A 32 -9.88 13.30 30.31
CA THR A 32 -8.44 13.16 30.42
C THR A 32 -7.98 13.27 31.88
N GLU A 33 -8.56 14.18 32.65
CA GLU A 33 -8.26 14.34 34.07
C GLU A 33 -8.71 13.12 34.91
N ILE A 34 -9.89 12.58 34.61
CA ILE A 34 -10.35 11.33 35.24
C ILE A 34 -9.37 10.19 34.96
N LEU A 35 -8.89 10.06 33.71
CA LEU A 35 -7.91 9.04 33.34
C LEU A 35 -6.58 9.24 34.07
N ARG A 36 -6.14 10.50 34.27
CA ARG A 36 -4.92 10.82 34.97
C ARG A 36 -5.03 10.40 36.45
N ARG A 37 -6.11 10.78 37.13
CA ARG A 37 -6.36 10.42 38.53
C ARG A 37 -6.45 8.91 38.77
N ARG A 38 -6.87 8.17 37.74
CA ARG A 38 -6.97 6.70 37.81
C ARG A 38 -5.71 5.98 37.33
N GLY A 39 -4.62 6.69 37.05
CA GLY A 39 -3.37 6.09 36.54
C GLY A 39 -3.48 5.46 35.15
N LEU A 40 -4.52 5.82 34.37
CA LEU A 40 -4.81 5.20 33.09
C LEU A 40 -4.21 5.98 31.89
N LEU A 41 -3.41 7.02 32.13
CA LEU A 41 -2.70 7.72 31.05
C LEU A 41 -1.38 7.04 30.77
N ILE A 42 -1.21 6.54 29.56
CA ILE A 42 0.10 6.19 29.02
C ILE A 42 0.78 7.52 28.66
N ARG A 43 1.91 7.84 29.28
CA ARG A 43 2.72 9.01 28.89
C ARG A 43 3.27 8.74 27.49
N PRO A 44 2.92 9.54 26.46
CA PRO A 44 3.61 9.45 25.20
C PRO A 44 5.08 9.86 25.43
N LEU A 45 6.01 9.11 24.86
CA LEU A 45 7.36 9.62 24.64
C LEU A 45 7.20 10.90 23.80
N ASN A 46 7.54 12.04 24.37
CA ASN A 46 7.59 13.32 23.66
C ASN A 46 8.72 13.26 22.63
N ILE A 47 8.44 12.73 21.45
CA ILE A 47 9.29 12.92 20.29
C ILE A 47 8.81 14.22 19.65
N PRO A 48 9.65 15.26 19.56
CA PRO A 48 9.30 16.48 18.84
C PRO A 48 9.01 16.10 17.39
N LEU A 49 7.77 16.24 16.99
CA LEU A 49 7.39 16.10 15.59
C LEU A 49 7.63 17.45 14.93
N GLY A 50 8.60 17.53 14.01
CA GLY A 50 8.79 18.70 13.15
C GLY A 50 7.53 19.06 12.35
N PRO A 51 7.52 20.17 11.61
CA PRO A 51 6.37 20.57 10.79
C PRO A 51 6.12 19.50 9.72
N TRP A 52 5.08 18.69 9.92
CA TRP A 52 4.67 17.63 9.00
C TRP A 52 3.73 18.23 7.96
N GLN A 53 4.12 18.19 6.71
CA GLN A 53 3.20 18.46 5.62
C GLN A 53 2.30 17.23 5.44
N ARG A 54 1.01 17.38 5.75
CA ARG A 54 0.03 16.30 5.57
C ARG A 54 -0.29 16.16 4.10
N PHE A 55 -0.02 15.00 3.58
CA PHE A 55 -0.47 14.55 2.28
C PHE A 55 -1.72 13.68 2.44
N GLU A 56 -2.72 13.85 1.59
CA GLU A 56 -3.95 13.05 1.53
C GLU A 56 -4.49 13.08 0.11
N HIS A 57 -4.72 11.92 -0.49
CA HIS A 57 -5.40 11.83 -1.78
C HIS A 57 -6.86 12.28 -1.66
N LEU A 58 -7.42 12.78 -2.77
CA LEU A 58 -8.74 13.43 -2.77
C LEU A 58 -9.88 12.43 -2.60
N ALA A 59 -9.74 11.21 -3.12
CA ALA A 59 -10.77 10.19 -3.10
C ALA A 59 -10.26 8.83 -2.57
N PRO A 60 -11.16 7.99 -2.02
CA PRO A 60 -10.81 6.61 -1.69
C PRO A 60 -10.42 5.85 -2.95
N ASN A 61 -9.49 4.91 -2.80
CA ASN A 61 -8.90 4.09 -3.85
C ASN A 61 -8.02 4.83 -4.88
N ASP A 62 -7.76 6.12 -4.73
CA ASP A 62 -6.71 6.80 -5.50
C ASP A 62 -5.34 6.21 -5.15
N LEU A 63 -5.08 5.98 -3.87
CA LEU A 63 -3.83 5.39 -3.38
C LEU A 63 -4.10 4.47 -2.21
N TRP A 64 -3.59 3.24 -2.30
CA TRP A 64 -3.43 2.37 -1.15
C TRP A 64 -1.98 2.38 -0.68
N GLN A 65 -1.75 2.39 0.62
CA GLN A 65 -0.42 2.21 1.21
C GLN A 65 -0.30 0.76 1.69
N MET A 66 0.83 0.13 1.43
CA MET A 66 1.09 -1.27 1.75
C MET A 66 2.45 -1.42 2.41
N ASP A 67 2.50 -2.13 3.55
CA ASP A 67 3.72 -2.35 4.29
C ASP A 67 3.65 -3.64 5.13
N PHE A 68 4.81 -4.19 5.47
CA PHE A 68 4.93 -5.26 6.46
C PHE A 68 5.27 -4.68 7.84
N LYS A 69 4.47 -5.04 8.83
CA LYS A 69 4.86 -4.84 10.23
C LYS A 69 5.96 -5.84 10.60
N ALA A 70 6.82 -5.45 11.55
CA ALA A 70 7.81 -6.35 12.12
C ALA A 70 7.19 -7.71 12.49
N PRO A 71 7.87 -8.83 12.21
CA PRO A 71 7.30 -10.16 12.38
C PRO A 71 7.03 -10.50 13.85
N LEU A 72 6.06 -11.38 14.06
CA LEU A 72 5.67 -11.92 15.35
C LEU A 72 6.11 -13.37 15.46
N GLN A 73 6.69 -13.76 16.58
CA GLN A 73 6.96 -15.17 16.85
C GLN A 73 5.68 -15.88 17.28
N THR A 74 5.32 -16.96 16.57
CA THR A 74 4.22 -17.86 16.97
C THR A 74 4.76 -19.13 17.60
N LEU A 75 3.94 -19.77 18.44
CA LEU A 75 4.35 -20.99 19.17
C LEU A 75 4.40 -22.23 18.25
N ARG A 76 3.54 -22.30 17.22
CA ARG A 76 3.33 -23.51 16.43
C ARG A 76 3.84 -23.40 14.99
N CYS A 77 3.88 -22.20 14.41
CA CYS A 77 4.06 -22.01 12.97
C CYS A 77 5.24 -21.08 12.60
N GLY A 78 6.15 -20.80 13.53
CA GLY A 78 7.28 -19.91 13.30
C GLY A 78 6.87 -18.43 13.20
N LEU A 79 7.48 -17.67 12.28
CA LEU A 79 7.23 -16.25 12.15
C LEU A 79 5.92 -15.96 11.39
N CYS A 80 5.14 -15.05 11.93
CA CYS A 80 4.02 -14.41 11.26
C CYS A 80 4.45 -13.00 10.81
N HIS A 81 4.26 -12.67 9.55
CA HIS A 81 4.59 -11.39 8.94
C HIS A 81 3.29 -10.62 8.64
N PRO A 82 2.85 -9.68 9.51
CA PRO A 82 1.60 -8.96 9.28
C PRO A 82 1.74 -8.02 8.09
N LEU A 83 1.00 -8.28 7.02
CA LEU A 83 0.86 -7.40 5.87
C LEU A 83 -0.30 -6.45 6.09
N THR A 84 -0.06 -5.16 5.95
CA THR A 84 -1.07 -4.10 6.10
C THR A 84 -1.33 -3.42 4.77
N ILE A 85 -2.60 -3.12 4.49
CA ILE A 85 -3.01 -2.31 3.35
C ILE A 85 -4.02 -1.28 3.84
N LEU A 86 -3.72 0.00 3.65
CA LEU A 86 -4.56 1.13 4.05
C LEU A 86 -4.96 1.97 2.85
N ASP A 87 -6.20 2.42 2.83
CA ASP A 87 -6.61 3.49 1.92
C ASP A 87 -6.08 4.85 2.42
N ASP A 88 -5.39 5.57 1.55
CA ASP A 88 -4.73 6.83 1.88
C ASP A 88 -5.71 7.93 2.27
N HIS A 89 -6.85 8.04 1.59
CA HIS A 89 -7.86 9.06 1.84
C HIS A 89 -8.63 8.81 3.14
N SER A 90 -9.21 7.65 3.30
CA SER A 90 -10.13 7.32 4.39
C SER A 90 -9.44 6.77 5.64
N ARG A 91 -8.17 6.31 5.53
CA ARG A 91 -7.48 5.52 6.56
C ARG A 91 -8.10 4.15 6.80
N PHE A 92 -9.00 3.71 5.92
CA PHE A 92 -9.64 2.41 6.04
C PHE A 92 -8.62 1.28 5.89
N SER A 93 -8.59 0.37 6.84
CA SER A 93 -7.74 -0.81 6.77
C SER A 93 -8.40 -1.86 5.88
N LEU A 94 -7.88 -1.96 4.65
CA LEU A 94 -8.35 -2.92 3.64
C LEU A 94 -7.90 -4.33 3.99
N GLN A 95 -6.66 -4.47 4.46
CA GLN A 95 -6.06 -5.75 4.81
C GLN A 95 -5.18 -5.63 6.05
N LEU A 96 -5.18 -6.69 6.84
CA LEU A 96 -4.23 -6.97 7.90
C LEU A 96 -4.08 -8.49 7.94
N GLU A 97 -3.15 -9.02 7.13
CA GLU A 97 -3.01 -10.45 6.85
C GLU A 97 -1.81 -11.03 7.60
N PRO A 98 -1.98 -12.12 8.37
CA PRO A 98 -0.88 -12.83 9.00
C PRO A 98 -0.17 -13.74 7.98
N CYS A 99 0.77 -13.17 7.23
CA CYS A 99 1.49 -13.91 6.19
C CYS A 99 2.55 -14.85 6.78
N HIS A 100 2.76 -16.00 6.15
CA HIS A 100 3.82 -16.95 6.51
C HIS A 100 5.22 -16.47 6.08
N ASN A 101 5.29 -15.59 5.11
CA ASN A 101 6.52 -15.03 4.58
C ASN A 101 6.22 -13.72 3.83
N GLN A 102 7.29 -13.04 3.40
CA GLN A 102 7.21 -11.80 2.61
C GLN A 102 7.49 -12.04 1.12
N ARG A 103 7.19 -13.22 0.58
CA ARG A 103 7.46 -13.55 -0.81
C ARG A 103 6.35 -13.04 -1.74
N LEU A 104 6.71 -12.83 -2.99
CA LEU A 104 5.80 -12.31 -4.02
C LEU A 104 4.49 -13.10 -4.17
N PRO A 105 4.47 -14.46 -4.18
CA PRO A 105 3.20 -15.19 -4.25
C PRO A 105 2.25 -14.85 -3.11
N THR A 106 2.74 -14.85 -1.86
CA THR A 106 1.94 -14.52 -0.66
C THR A 106 1.37 -13.10 -0.72
N VAL A 107 2.18 -12.13 -1.20
CA VAL A 107 1.72 -10.76 -1.39
C VAL A 107 0.64 -10.67 -2.47
N LYS A 108 0.79 -11.39 -3.58
CA LYS A 108 -0.21 -11.43 -4.65
C LYS A 108 -1.55 -12.01 -4.17
N GLU A 109 -1.52 -13.10 -3.39
CA GLU A 109 -2.72 -13.69 -2.80
C GLU A 109 -3.45 -12.70 -1.89
N ALA A 110 -2.74 -12.01 -1.01
CA ALA A 110 -3.32 -11.00 -0.13
C ALA A 110 -3.89 -9.80 -0.90
N LEU A 111 -3.20 -9.33 -1.94
CA LEU A 111 -3.69 -8.27 -2.82
C LEU A 111 -4.91 -8.71 -3.61
N GLN A 112 -4.91 -9.91 -4.18
CA GLN A 112 -6.04 -10.47 -4.92
C GLN A 112 -7.29 -10.52 -4.03
N SER A 113 -7.18 -11.07 -2.82
CA SER A 113 -8.28 -11.08 -1.84
C SER A 113 -8.80 -9.67 -1.53
N SER A 114 -7.90 -8.69 -1.44
CA SER A 114 -8.28 -7.28 -1.24
C SER A 114 -9.00 -6.71 -2.47
N PHE A 115 -8.52 -7.02 -3.68
CA PHE A 115 -9.13 -6.56 -4.94
C PHE A 115 -10.51 -7.17 -5.19
N GLU A 116 -10.68 -8.47 -4.90
CA GLU A 116 -11.98 -9.16 -4.98
C GLU A 116 -13.01 -8.52 -4.05
N ARG A 117 -12.60 -8.09 -2.87
CA ARG A 117 -13.49 -7.51 -1.86
C ARG A 117 -13.78 -6.03 -2.06
N TYR A 118 -12.80 -5.25 -2.50
CA TYR A 118 -12.86 -3.78 -2.48
C TYR A 118 -12.70 -3.14 -3.86
N GLY A 119 -12.43 -3.92 -4.90
CA GLY A 119 -12.06 -3.45 -6.23
C GLY A 119 -10.62 -2.93 -6.30
N LEU A 120 -10.24 -2.46 -7.48
CA LEU A 120 -8.87 -2.07 -7.81
C LEU A 120 -8.61 -0.60 -7.45
N PRO A 121 -7.51 -0.27 -6.76
CA PRO A 121 -7.08 1.12 -6.60
C PRO A 121 -6.45 1.64 -7.90
N ARG A 122 -6.22 2.95 -7.96
CA ARG A 122 -5.42 3.56 -9.04
C ARG A 122 -3.93 3.23 -8.87
N ALA A 123 -3.42 3.33 -7.65
CA ALA A 123 -2.03 3.03 -7.33
C ALA A 123 -1.86 2.40 -5.94
N ILE A 124 -0.73 1.72 -5.75
CA ILE A 124 -0.28 1.19 -4.46
C ILE A 124 1.09 1.77 -4.17
N LEU A 125 1.28 2.33 -2.98
CA LEU A 125 2.53 2.84 -2.47
C LEU A 125 3.14 1.84 -1.49
N CYS A 126 4.41 1.50 -1.70
CA CYS A 126 5.20 0.69 -0.78
C CYS A 126 6.59 1.32 -0.55
N ASP A 127 7.36 0.77 0.36
CA ASP A 127 8.75 1.16 0.54
C ASP A 127 9.66 0.65 -0.60
N ASN A 128 10.97 0.86 -0.46
CA ASN A 128 11.98 0.39 -1.43
C ASN A 128 12.56 -0.98 -1.04
N GLY A 129 12.01 -1.65 -0.05
CA GLY A 129 12.47 -2.94 0.44
C GLY A 129 12.03 -4.12 -0.41
N VAL A 130 12.50 -5.30 -0.05
CA VAL A 130 12.00 -6.58 -0.56
C VAL A 130 10.66 -6.86 0.13
N PRO A 131 9.62 -7.34 -0.58
CA PRO A 131 9.62 -7.89 -1.96
C PRO A 131 9.17 -6.90 -3.04
N TRP A 132 9.04 -5.61 -2.73
CA TRP A 132 8.43 -4.62 -3.61
C TRP A 132 9.33 -4.23 -4.78
N ARG A 133 10.63 -4.12 -4.52
CA ARG A 133 11.63 -3.77 -5.50
C ARG A 133 12.15 -5.02 -6.21
N GLY A 134 12.32 -4.95 -7.53
CA GLY A 134 12.97 -6.01 -8.30
C GLY A 134 14.44 -6.18 -7.87
N ALA A 135 14.95 -7.42 -7.98
CA ALA A 135 16.37 -7.72 -7.79
C ALA A 135 17.26 -7.07 -8.85
N ASP A 136 16.67 -6.66 -9.97
CA ASP A 136 17.37 -6.05 -11.10
C ASP A 136 17.44 -4.53 -10.91
N SER A 137 18.63 -4.05 -10.58
CA SER A 137 18.91 -2.60 -10.44
C SER A 137 18.82 -1.83 -11.76
N ALA A 138 18.90 -2.53 -12.89
CA ALA A 138 18.80 -1.94 -14.23
C ALA A 138 17.34 -1.77 -14.69
N CYS A 139 16.37 -2.45 -14.05
CA CYS A 139 14.95 -2.33 -14.38
C CYS A 139 14.20 -1.58 -13.28
N ALA A 140 13.46 -0.55 -13.68
CA ALA A 140 12.62 0.23 -12.78
C ALA A 140 11.35 -0.54 -12.31
N PHE A 141 11.04 -1.67 -12.94
CA PHE A 141 9.84 -2.45 -12.68
C PHE A 141 10.16 -3.77 -11.98
N SER A 142 9.45 -4.04 -10.89
CA SER A 142 9.46 -5.34 -10.24
C SER A 142 8.41 -6.27 -10.84
N SER A 143 8.55 -7.59 -10.61
CA SER A 143 7.54 -8.56 -11.02
C SER A 143 6.16 -8.30 -10.39
N LEU A 144 6.11 -7.69 -9.20
CA LEU A 144 4.87 -7.21 -8.60
C LEU A 144 4.29 -6.04 -9.40
N GLY A 145 5.13 -5.05 -9.75
CA GLY A 145 4.71 -3.90 -10.53
C GLY A 145 4.18 -4.29 -11.91
N VAL A 146 4.86 -5.21 -12.61
CA VAL A 146 4.40 -5.73 -13.90
C VAL A 146 3.05 -6.46 -13.77
N TRP A 147 2.86 -7.25 -12.71
CA TRP A 147 1.58 -7.92 -12.46
C TRP A 147 0.46 -6.91 -12.20
N LEU A 148 0.72 -5.87 -11.41
CA LEU A 148 -0.24 -4.80 -11.13
C LEU A 148 -0.62 -3.99 -12.38
N LEU A 149 0.35 -3.71 -13.26
CA LEU A 149 0.08 -3.02 -14.52
C LEU A 149 -0.92 -3.75 -15.41
N ARG A 150 -0.95 -5.10 -15.36
CA ARG A 150 -1.93 -5.90 -16.13
C ARG A 150 -3.37 -5.65 -15.72
N VAL A 151 -3.59 -5.21 -14.48
CA VAL A 151 -4.92 -4.86 -13.95
C VAL A 151 -5.14 -3.34 -13.85
N GLY A 152 -4.24 -2.57 -14.45
CA GLY A 152 -4.36 -1.11 -14.48
C GLY A 152 -4.09 -0.45 -13.14
N VAL A 153 -3.22 -1.03 -12.31
CA VAL A 153 -2.77 -0.48 -11.02
C VAL A 153 -1.30 -0.11 -11.11
N GLU A 154 -0.93 1.09 -10.68
CA GLU A 154 0.47 1.49 -10.59
C GLU A 154 1.09 1.08 -9.26
N LEU A 155 2.36 0.69 -9.28
CA LEU A 155 3.16 0.50 -8.07
C LEU A 155 4.09 1.69 -7.91
N TRP A 156 3.93 2.42 -6.82
CA TRP A 156 4.77 3.57 -6.47
C TRP A 156 5.69 3.21 -5.31
N HIS A 157 6.88 3.78 -5.33
CA HIS A 157 7.84 3.61 -4.25
C HIS A 157 8.06 4.92 -3.50
N GLY A 158 8.20 4.85 -2.18
CA GLY A 158 8.55 5.99 -1.35
C GLY A 158 9.90 6.59 -1.76
N ARG A 159 10.07 7.91 -1.61
CA ARG A 159 11.39 8.52 -1.83
C ARG A 159 12.38 7.99 -0.78
N PRO A 160 13.60 7.63 -1.19
CA PRO A 160 14.65 7.30 -0.24
C PRO A 160 14.82 8.43 0.80
N TYR A 161 14.96 8.07 2.08
CA TYR A 161 15.16 9.01 3.19
C TYR A 161 14.02 10.02 3.45
N HIS A 162 12.80 9.78 2.90
CA HIS A 162 11.61 10.57 3.21
C HIS A 162 10.55 9.74 3.96
N PRO A 163 10.66 9.58 5.28
CA PRO A 163 9.73 8.78 6.09
C PRO A 163 8.29 9.34 6.10
N GLN A 164 8.11 10.59 5.66
CA GLN A 164 6.80 11.24 5.58
C GLN A 164 5.83 10.53 4.64
N THR A 165 6.34 9.81 3.65
CA THR A 165 5.54 9.12 2.62
C THR A 165 4.72 7.97 3.23
N GLN A 166 5.22 7.33 4.29
CA GLN A 166 4.57 6.19 4.98
C GLN A 166 4.08 6.51 6.40
N GLY A 167 4.03 7.77 6.78
CA GLY A 167 3.62 8.18 8.13
C GLY A 167 2.21 7.73 8.54
N LYS A 168 1.36 7.31 7.60
CA LYS A 168 0.02 6.76 7.86
C LYS A 168 0.13 5.30 8.28
N GLU A 169 0.95 4.49 7.58
CA GLU A 169 1.25 3.11 7.94
C GLU A 169 1.96 3.04 9.28
N GLU A 170 2.97 3.88 9.53
CA GLU A 170 3.63 3.94 10.84
C GLU A 170 2.65 4.24 11.97
N ARG A 171 1.69 5.15 11.75
CA ARG A 171 0.65 5.46 12.73
C ARG A 171 -0.31 4.30 12.94
N PHE A 172 -0.66 3.59 11.87
CA PHE A 172 -1.46 2.38 11.94
C PHE A 172 -0.72 1.29 12.71
N HIS A 173 0.54 1.03 12.38
CA HIS A 173 1.40 0.07 13.04
C HIS A 173 1.58 0.37 14.54
N ARG A 174 1.74 1.64 14.93
CA ARG A 174 1.76 2.03 16.36
C ARG A 174 0.42 1.76 17.05
N THR A 175 -0.68 1.97 16.35
CA THR A 175 -2.01 1.67 16.90
C THR A 175 -2.21 0.16 17.06
N LEU A 176 -1.85 -0.62 16.06
CA LEU A 176 -1.87 -2.09 16.09
C LEU A 176 -1.00 -2.62 17.24
N GLN A 177 0.22 -2.09 17.40
CA GLN A 177 1.11 -2.44 18.48
C GLN A 177 0.43 -2.26 19.83
N ALA A 178 -0.06 -1.07 20.13
CA ALA A 178 -0.63 -0.72 21.42
C ALA A 178 -1.99 -1.39 21.72
N GLU A 179 -2.80 -1.64 20.69
CA GLU A 179 -4.17 -2.15 20.87
C GLU A 179 -4.29 -3.67 20.73
N VAL A 180 -3.29 -4.33 20.13
CA VAL A 180 -3.30 -5.78 19.87
C VAL A 180 -2.01 -6.45 20.31
N LEU A 181 -0.86 -6.04 19.74
CA LEU A 181 0.37 -6.81 19.87
C LEU A 181 0.91 -6.79 21.32
N ASP A 182 0.88 -5.64 22.01
CA ASP A 182 1.32 -5.50 23.40
C ASP A 182 0.34 -6.14 24.41
N ARG A 183 -0.82 -6.60 23.94
CA ARG A 183 -1.86 -7.17 24.78
C ARG A 183 -1.98 -8.68 24.70
N CYS A 184 -1.44 -9.26 23.68
CA CYS A 184 -1.38 -10.70 23.50
C CYS A 184 -0.04 -11.21 24.05
N THR A 185 -0.09 -12.01 25.08
CA THR A 185 1.12 -12.55 25.72
C THR A 185 1.75 -13.69 24.93
N ALA A 186 0.98 -14.40 24.12
CA ALA A 186 1.46 -15.49 23.28
C ALA A 186 0.62 -15.63 22.00
N TRP A 187 1.29 -15.70 20.87
CA TRP A 187 0.68 -15.95 19.57
C TRP A 187 0.76 -17.44 19.27
N LEU A 188 -0.38 -18.12 19.13
CA LEU A 188 -0.39 -19.58 18.96
C LEU A 188 0.07 -19.97 17.54
N ASP A 189 -0.62 -19.45 16.55
CA ASP A 189 -0.42 -19.74 15.13
C ASP A 189 -0.99 -18.60 14.27
N HIS A 190 -0.98 -18.75 12.94
CA HIS A 190 -1.47 -17.73 12.01
C HIS A 190 -2.99 -17.52 12.11
N GLU A 191 -3.76 -18.56 12.43
CA GLU A 191 -5.22 -18.43 12.58
C GLU A 191 -5.58 -17.63 13.85
N HIS A 192 -4.84 -17.86 14.93
CA HIS A 192 -4.95 -17.03 16.12
C HIS A 192 -4.60 -15.56 15.85
N CYS A 193 -3.54 -15.31 15.07
CA CYS A 193 -3.22 -13.96 14.60
C CYS A 193 -4.37 -13.37 13.77
N ARG A 194 -4.91 -14.12 12.81
CA ARG A 194 -6.00 -13.71 11.92
C ARG A 194 -7.23 -13.27 12.71
N SER A 195 -7.66 -14.05 13.69
CA SER A 195 -8.84 -13.72 14.50
C SER A 195 -8.68 -12.39 15.27
N HIS A 196 -7.50 -12.15 15.85
CA HIS A 196 -7.19 -10.90 16.53
C HIS A 196 -7.08 -9.70 15.57
N PHE A 197 -6.48 -9.91 14.42
CA PHE A 197 -6.32 -8.88 13.39
C PHE A 197 -7.67 -8.47 12.79
N GLU A 198 -8.57 -9.41 12.50
CA GLU A 198 -9.91 -9.11 12.02
C GLU A 198 -10.75 -8.37 13.06
N ALA A 199 -10.70 -8.79 14.32
CA ALA A 199 -11.38 -8.09 15.40
C ALA A 199 -10.86 -6.65 15.58
N PHE A 200 -9.54 -6.45 15.45
CA PHE A 200 -8.93 -5.12 15.46
C PHE A 200 -9.33 -4.31 14.24
N ARG A 201 -9.26 -4.86 13.03
CA ARG A 201 -9.59 -4.18 11.77
C ARG A 201 -11.06 -3.72 11.76
N THR A 202 -11.97 -4.57 12.23
CA THR A 202 -13.39 -4.21 12.39
C THR A 202 -13.56 -3.02 13.33
N ARG A 203 -12.94 -3.09 14.53
CA ARG A 203 -12.99 -2.00 15.50
C ARG A 203 -12.33 -0.73 14.98
N TYR A 204 -11.17 -0.84 14.31
CA TYR A 204 -10.44 0.26 13.73
C TYR A 204 -11.26 1.01 12.68
N ASN A 205 -11.88 0.26 11.76
CA ASN A 205 -12.64 0.82 10.65
C ASN A 205 -14.00 1.40 11.07
N LEU A 206 -14.72 0.71 11.99
CA LEU A 206 -16.13 1.02 12.27
C LEU A 206 -16.34 1.79 13.57
N HIS A 207 -15.40 1.72 14.51
CA HIS A 207 -15.66 2.23 15.87
C HIS A 207 -14.60 3.18 16.40
N ARG A 208 -13.40 3.19 15.81
CA ARG A 208 -12.30 3.99 16.32
C ARG A 208 -12.32 5.41 15.75
N PRO A 209 -12.53 6.47 16.57
CA PRO A 209 -12.43 7.84 16.10
C PRO A 209 -11.01 8.20 15.69
N HIS A 210 -10.85 8.83 14.52
CA HIS A 210 -9.57 9.27 13.98
C HIS A 210 -9.41 10.79 14.05
N GLU A 211 -8.36 11.26 14.69
CA GLU A 211 -8.10 12.71 14.78
C GLU A 211 -7.87 13.35 13.41
N ALA A 212 -7.18 12.62 12.51
CA ALA A 212 -6.98 13.08 11.13
C ALA A 212 -8.27 13.20 10.30
N LEU A 213 -9.35 12.54 10.74
CA LEU A 213 -10.66 12.54 10.10
C LEU A 213 -11.69 13.36 10.93
N ASN A 214 -11.24 14.34 11.69
CA ASN A 214 -12.10 15.12 12.60
C ASN A 214 -12.92 14.23 13.56
N LEU A 215 -12.27 13.18 14.06
CA LEU A 215 -12.87 12.16 14.92
C LEU A 215 -13.98 11.31 14.26
N ALA A 216 -14.11 11.34 12.95
CA ALA A 216 -14.91 10.36 12.22
C ALA A 216 -14.21 8.98 12.20
N VAL A 217 -14.95 7.93 11.88
CA VAL A 217 -14.41 6.58 11.68
C VAL A 217 -14.00 6.39 10.22
N PRO A 218 -12.98 5.56 9.92
CA PRO A 218 -12.54 5.31 8.55
C PRO A 218 -13.64 4.90 7.58
N ALA A 219 -14.54 4.03 8.02
CA ALA A 219 -15.64 3.53 7.20
C ALA A 219 -16.63 4.63 6.73
N SER A 220 -16.69 5.77 7.43
CA SER A 220 -17.57 6.88 7.01
C SER A 220 -17.03 7.64 5.79
N ARG A 221 -15.77 7.41 5.41
CA ARG A 221 -15.12 8.07 4.27
C ARG A 221 -14.67 7.09 3.19
N TYR A 222 -14.84 5.80 3.41
CA TYR A 222 -14.45 4.76 2.47
C TYR A 222 -15.65 4.27 1.65
N GLN A 223 -15.40 4.07 0.36
CA GLN A 223 -16.30 3.38 -0.57
C GLN A 223 -15.47 2.41 -1.42
N PRO A 224 -15.96 1.19 -1.71
CA PRO A 224 -15.28 0.29 -2.64
C PRO A 224 -15.05 0.93 -4.00
N SER A 225 -14.01 0.50 -4.69
CA SER A 225 -13.72 0.97 -6.03
C SER A 225 -14.77 0.48 -7.03
N SER A 226 -15.10 1.34 -8.00
CA SER A 226 -15.96 0.96 -9.14
C SER A 226 -15.21 0.09 -10.17
N ARG A 227 -13.91 -0.14 -10.01
CA ARG A 227 -13.08 -1.00 -10.86
C ARG A 227 -13.00 -2.40 -10.24
N PRO A 228 -13.79 -3.38 -10.72
CA PRO A 228 -13.79 -4.72 -10.14
C PRO A 228 -12.50 -5.47 -10.47
N TRP A 229 -12.16 -6.46 -9.65
CA TRP A 229 -11.14 -7.46 -10.00
C TRP A 229 -11.64 -8.28 -11.20
N PRO A 230 -10.84 -8.45 -12.29
CA PRO A 230 -11.27 -9.24 -13.43
C PRO A 230 -11.20 -10.74 -13.11
N GLU A 231 -12.18 -11.51 -13.57
CA GLU A 231 -12.19 -12.97 -13.41
C GLU A 231 -10.98 -13.64 -14.06
N THR A 232 -10.53 -13.08 -15.18
CA THR A 232 -9.34 -13.55 -15.91
C THR A 232 -8.44 -12.39 -16.25
N LEU A 233 -7.12 -12.57 -16.05
CA LEU A 233 -6.13 -11.59 -16.49
C LEU A 233 -5.92 -11.69 -17.99
N SER A 234 -6.55 -10.81 -18.75
CA SER A 234 -6.36 -10.73 -20.20
C SER A 234 -4.92 -10.36 -20.56
N LEU A 235 -4.51 -10.76 -21.76
CA LEU A 235 -3.26 -10.28 -22.35
C LEU A 235 -3.42 -8.78 -22.69
N PRO A 236 -2.36 -7.98 -22.54
CA PRO A 236 -2.38 -6.60 -22.96
C PRO A 236 -2.75 -6.47 -24.45
N GLN A 237 -3.64 -5.54 -24.75
CA GLN A 237 -3.96 -5.18 -26.14
C GLN A 237 -3.17 -3.93 -26.52
N TYR A 238 -2.67 -3.91 -27.74
CA TYR A 238 -1.86 -2.83 -28.29
C TYR A 238 -2.56 -2.15 -29.45
N LEU A 239 -2.13 -0.94 -29.80
CA LEU A 239 -2.73 -0.17 -30.89
C LEU A 239 -2.36 -0.75 -32.25
N GLN A 240 -3.20 -0.49 -33.24
CA GLN A 240 -2.85 -0.77 -34.63
C GLN A 240 -1.63 0.08 -35.03
N GLY A 241 -0.60 -0.55 -35.57
CA GLY A 241 0.68 0.10 -35.89
C GLY A 241 1.77 -0.05 -34.81
N ASP A 242 1.45 -0.54 -33.63
CA ASP A 242 2.45 -0.92 -32.67
C ASP A 242 3.18 -2.21 -33.13
N GLU A 243 4.51 -2.23 -33.00
CA GLU A 243 5.31 -3.44 -33.26
C GLU A 243 5.45 -4.26 -31.97
N VAL A 244 4.70 -5.35 -31.83
CA VAL A 244 4.70 -6.19 -30.63
C VAL A 244 5.88 -7.16 -30.65
N ARG A 245 6.57 -7.31 -29.51
CA ARG A 245 7.71 -8.20 -29.31
C ARG A 245 7.58 -8.96 -27.99
N LEU A 246 7.85 -10.25 -28.04
CA LEU A 246 7.97 -11.10 -26.86
C LEU A 246 9.30 -10.82 -26.15
N VAL A 247 9.25 -10.55 -24.85
CA VAL A 247 10.43 -10.39 -23.99
C VAL A 247 11.00 -11.78 -23.65
N ARG A 248 12.27 -11.99 -23.98
CA ARG A 248 12.97 -13.26 -23.72
C ARG A 248 13.30 -13.44 -22.23
N GLN A 249 13.73 -14.63 -21.85
CA GLN A 249 14.03 -14.99 -20.44
C GLN A 249 15.06 -14.05 -19.77
N LYS A 250 15.99 -13.49 -20.52
CA LYS A 250 16.97 -12.52 -20.04
C LYS A 250 16.47 -11.06 -19.98
N GLY A 251 15.17 -10.84 -20.23
CA GLY A 251 14.59 -9.49 -20.23
C GLY A 251 14.85 -8.69 -21.49
N GLU A 252 15.17 -9.34 -22.61
CA GLU A 252 15.55 -8.71 -23.87
C GLU A 252 14.48 -8.91 -24.95
N ILE A 253 14.32 -7.93 -25.82
CA ILE A 253 13.57 -8.05 -27.08
C ILE A 253 14.53 -8.02 -28.27
N LYS A 254 14.19 -8.75 -29.35
CA LYS A 254 14.89 -8.63 -30.65
C LYS A 254 14.11 -7.65 -31.52
N PHE A 255 14.78 -6.55 -31.91
CA PHE A 255 14.20 -5.51 -32.76
C PHE A 255 15.21 -5.02 -33.80
N ARG A 256 14.82 -4.92 -35.08
CA ARG A 256 15.68 -4.50 -36.18
C ARG A 256 17.07 -5.20 -36.18
N GLY A 257 17.09 -6.50 -35.93
CA GLY A 257 18.30 -7.31 -35.93
C GLY A 257 19.16 -7.24 -34.65
N LYS A 258 18.89 -6.32 -33.72
CA LYS A 258 19.62 -6.12 -32.45
C LYS A 258 18.83 -6.58 -31.23
N LEU A 259 19.51 -6.80 -30.11
CA LEU A 259 18.90 -7.11 -28.81
C LEU A 259 18.91 -5.85 -27.93
N TYR A 260 17.77 -5.59 -27.31
CA TYR A 260 17.59 -4.46 -26.39
C TYR A 260 17.02 -4.94 -25.07
N TYR A 261 17.61 -4.50 -23.98
CA TYR A 261 17.17 -4.87 -22.64
C TYR A 261 15.94 -4.04 -22.22
N VAL A 262 14.87 -4.72 -21.84
CA VAL A 262 13.60 -4.12 -21.37
C VAL A 262 13.44 -4.30 -19.88
N GLY A 263 13.85 -5.46 -19.38
CA GLY A 263 13.77 -5.82 -17.96
C GLY A 263 13.32 -7.26 -17.76
N GLN A 264 13.97 -7.95 -16.85
CA GLN A 264 13.67 -9.37 -16.57
C GLN A 264 12.25 -9.57 -15.98
N ALA A 265 11.69 -8.54 -15.34
CA ALA A 265 10.33 -8.58 -14.81
C ALA A 265 9.24 -8.79 -15.89
N PHE A 266 9.55 -8.48 -17.15
CA PHE A 266 8.67 -8.67 -18.31
C PHE A 266 8.91 -9.99 -19.05
N ALA A 267 9.84 -10.84 -18.63
CA ALA A 267 10.17 -12.08 -19.33
C ALA A 267 8.92 -12.95 -19.56
N GLY A 268 8.76 -13.41 -20.81
CA GLY A 268 7.59 -14.20 -21.22
C GLY A 268 6.33 -13.37 -21.53
N LEU A 269 6.41 -12.04 -21.43
CA LEU A 269 5.32 -11.12 -21.76
C LEU A 269 5.61 -10.36 -23.04
N GLU A 270 4.57 -9.87 -23.69
CA GLU A 270 4.67 -9.04 -24.88
C GLU A 270 4.72 -7.56 -24.48
N VAL A 271 5.54 -6.80 -25.21
CA VAL A 271 5.65 -5.34 -25.13
C VAL A 271 5.48 -4.75 -26.51
N ALA A 272 5.01 -3.53 -26.59
CA ALA A 272 4.81 -2.82 -27.86
C ALA A 272 5.85 -1.72 -28.05
N LEU A 273 6.40 -1.63 -29.26
CA LEU A 273 7.20 -0.51 -29.72
C LEU A 273 6.32 0.36 -30.63
N ARG A 274 6.06 1.56 -30.17
CA ARG A 274 5.23 2.55 -30.86
C ARG A 274 6.14 3.52 -31.61
N PRO A 275 6.04 3.62 -32.91
CA PRO A 275 6.79 4.62 -33.68
C PRO A 275 6.38 6.03 -33.25
N THR A 276 7.31 6.97 -33.34
CA THR A 276 7.07 8.38 -33.09
C THR A 276 7.38 9.19 -34.37
N ASP A 277 7.12 10.49 -34.34
CA ASP A 277 7.44 11.39 -35.45
C ASP A 277 8.96 11.54 -35.68
N ARG A 278 9.78 11.13 -34.70
CA ARG A 278 11.24 11.10 -34.81
C ARG A 278 11.70 9.78 -35.45
N ASP A 279 12.37 9.84 -36.59
CA ASP A 279 12.90 8.65 -37.25
C ASP A 279 13.86 7.85 -36.34
N GLY A 280 13.64 6.54 -36.27
CA GLY A 280 14.41 5.62 -35.46
C GLY A 280 14.10 5.67 -33.96
N TYR A 281 13.16 6.50 -33.48
CA TYR A 281 12.77 6.61 -32.09
C TYR A 281 11.43 5.92 -31.83
N PHE A 282 11.39 4.98 -30.88
CA PHE A 282 10.22 4.20 -30.51
C PHE A 282 9.94 4.34 -29.02
N GLU A 283 8.68 4.55 -28.68
CA GLU A 283 8.23 4.44 -27.29
C GLU A 283 7.87 2.99 -26.97
N LEU A 284 8.31 2.52 -25.81
CA LEU A 284 8.08 1.16 -25.33
C LEU A 284 6.91 1.14 -24.36
N PHE A 285 5.92 0.30 -24.63
CA PHE A 285 4.72 0.16 -23.80
C PHE A 285 4.55 -1.27 -23.29
N PHE A 286 4.05 -1.37 -22.07
CA PHE A 286 3.47 -2.60 -21.53
C PHE A 286 2.04 -2.30 -21.05
N ALA A 287 1.07 -3.02 -21.61
CA ALA A 287 -0.34 -2.69 -21.46
C ALA A 287 -0.58 -1.21 -21.85
N TRP A 288 -1.12 -0.43 -20.95
CA TRP A 288 -1.41 0.99 -21.12
C TRP A 288 -0.23 1.92 -20.74
N LYS A 289 0.81 1.37 -20.08
CA LYS A 289 1.90 2.17 -19.49
C LYS A 289 3.11 2.26 -20.40
N LYS A 290 3.60 3.47 -20.64
CA LYS A 290 4.92 3.68 -21.22
C LYS A 290 5.98 3.21 -20.22
N ILE A 291 6.80 2.24 -20.60
CA ILE A 291 7.84 1.62 -19.76
C ILE A 291 9.25 2.03 -20.16
N GLY A 292 9.42 2.71 -21.28
CA GLY A 292 10.71 3.18 -21.78
C GLY A 292 10.63 3.77 -23.17
N ALA A 293 11.78 3.94 -23.76
CA ALA A 293 11.94 4.34 -25.16
C ALA A 293 13.22 3.69 -25.73
N LEU A 294 13.27 3.56 -27.03
CA LEU A 294 14.37 3.01 -27.81
C LEU A 294 14.74 3.97 -28.91
N ASP A 295 16.01 4.39 -28.96
CA ASP A 295 16.58 5.17 -30.04
C ASP A 295 17.51 4.28 -30.87
N LEU A 296 17.17 4.02 -32.13
CA LEU A 296 17.99 3.19 -33.01
C LEU A 296 19.24 3.91 -33.48
N ASN A 297 19.24 5.25 -33.47
CA ASN A 297 20.35 6.10 -33.86
C ASN A 297 21.38 6.27 -32.73
N ASP A 298 20.95 6.08 -31.47
CA ASP A 298 21.81 6.05 -30.31
C ASP A 298 21.51 4.81 -29.42
N PRO A 299 22.08 3.65 -29.77
CA PRO A 299 21.82 2.39 -29.06
C PRO A 299 22.35 2.37 -27.62
N SER A 300 23.17 3.35 -27.19
CA SER A 300 23.59 3.49 -25.80
C SER A 300 22.46 3.99 -24.89
N ILE A 301 21.40 4.53 -25.49
CA ILE A 301 20.25 5.11 -24.80
C ILE A 301 19.03 4.21 -24.96
N ALA A 302 19.06 3.00 -24.43
CA ALA A 302 17.84 2.37 -23.98
C ALA A 302 17.39 3.11 -22.71
N GLN A 303 16.69 4.24 -22.89
CA GLN A 303 16.18 5.03 -21.78
C GLN A 303 15.04 4.25 -21.12
N GLN A 304 15.37 3.57 -20.03
CA GLN A 304 14.35 2.97 -19.18
C GLN A 304 13.55 4.10 -18.51
N TYR A 305 12.23 4.00 -18.60
CA TYR A 305 11.34 4.84 -17.83
C TYR A 305 11.66 4.63 -16.35
N ARG A 306 12.13 5.67 -15.69
CA ARG A 306 12.15 5.69 -14.22
C ARG A 306 10.74 6.08 -13.79
N PRO A 307 9.99 5.20 -13.07
CA PRO A 307 8.70 5.60 -12.54
C PRO A 307 8.92 6.88 -11.73
N PRO A 308 8.00 7.85 -11.79
CA PRO A 308 8.10 9.03 -10.97
C PRO A 308 8.22 8.56 -9.51
N LEU A 309 9.31 8.94 -8.86
CA LEU A 309 9.36 8.90 -7.41
C LEU A 309 8.14 9.68 -6.96
N CYS A 310 7.30 9.11 -6.10
CA CYS A 310 6.07 9.73 -5.64
C CYS A 310 6.34 11.21 -5.32
N SER A 311 6.01 12.09 -6.28
CA SER A 311 6.09 13.52 -6.06
C SER A 311 4.84 13.87 -5.28
N LEU A 312 4.94 13.88 -3.95
CA LEU A 312 3.87 14.27 -3.04
C LEU A 312 3.44 15.74 -3.21
N LEU A 313 3.96 16.45 -4.21
CA LEU A 313 3.89 17.90 -4.28
C LEU A 313 3.13 18.45 -5.49
N ASN A 314 2.64 17.65 -6.43
CA ASN A 314 1.73 18.14 -7.49
C ASN A 314 0.69 17.07 -7.81
N PRO A 315 -0.57 17.24 -7.41
CA PRO A 315 -1.70 16.73 -8.15
C PRO A 315 -1.92 17.70 -9.34
N ASP A 316 -1.45 17.33 -10.54
CA ASP A 316 -2.00 17.89 -11.79
C ASP A 316 -3.34 17.23 -12.09
#